data_5b07da819cc8d25f572c5172697134ad
#
_entry.id   5b07da819cc8d25f572c5172697134ad
#
_cell.length_a   1.000
_cell.length_b   1.000
_cell.length_c   1.000
_cell.angle_alpha   90.00
_cell.angle_beta   90.00
_cell.angle_gamma   90.00
#
_symmetry.space_group_name_H-M   'P 1'
#
loop_
_entity.id
_entity.type
_entity.pdbx_description
1 polymer ?
#
loop_
_entity_poly.entity_id
_entity_poly.type
_entity_poly.pdbx_seq_one_letter_code
_entity_poly.pdbx_strand_id
1 'polypeptide(L)'
;MVVDKIREYCGPNFIIEARISWKEGMYDGYQLEDSIEFCKMLEAHGVDMIQVSCGSLHFHDSTILSLPSWFDVNEGHNLAAAVEIKKVVKIPVGTVGAVTDPALVEQWLEEGKIDAEKMISRK
;
A
#
# COMPACT_ATOMS: atom_id res chain seq x y z
N MET A 1 -15.33 12.41 -6.29
CA MET A 1 -13.91 11.96 -6.22
C MET A 1 -13.50 11.38 -7.57
N VAL A 2 -12.20 11.21 -7.86
CA VAL A 2 -11.74 10.62 -9.15
C VAL A 2 -12.30 9.19 -9.31
N VAL A 3 -12.33 8.40 -8.24
CA VAL A 3 -12.88 7.03 -8.24
C VAL A 3 -14.34 7.00 -8.73
N ASP A 4 -15.19 7.94 -8.29
CA ASP A 4 -16.59 7.99 -8.72
C ASP A 4 -16.69 8.20 -10.22
N LYS A 5 -15.80 9.03 -10.79
CA LYS A 5 -15.77 9.27 -12.25
C LYS A 5 -15.29 8.04 -13.01
N ILE A 6 -14.31 7.31 -12.49
CA ILE A 6 -13.89 6.03 -13.10
C ILE A 6 -15.08 5.05 -13.11
N ARG A 7 -15.80 4.92 -11.98
CA ARG A 7 -17.00 4.08 -11.91
C ARG A 7 -18.09 4.51 -12.87
N GLU A 8 -18.33 5.81 -12.99
CA GLU A 8 -19.32 6.37 -13.93
C GLU A 8 -19.01 6.02 -15.39
N TYR A 9 -17.74 6.14 -15.80
CA TYR A 9 -17.34 5.92 -17.19
C TYR A 9 -17.04 4.46 -17.54
N CYS A 10 -16.45 3.70 -16.61
CA CYS A 10 -15.98 2.33 -16.86
C CYS A 10 -16.95 1.24 -16.37
N GLY A 11 -17.95 1.63 -15.59
CA GLY A 11 -18.96 0.70 -15.07
C GLY A 11 -18.55 -0.04 -13.78
N PRO A 12 -19.50 -0.81 -13.21
CA PRO A 12 -19.34 -1.44 -11.90
C PRO A 12 -18.33 -2.60 -11.89
N ASN A 13 -18.06 -3.22 -13.04
CA ASN A 13 -17.19 -4.40 -13.15
C ASN A 13 -15.74 -4.04 -13.47
N PHE A 14 -15.41 -2.75 -13.64
CA PHE A 14 -14.04 -2.31 -13.88
C PHE A 14 -13.27 -2.34 -12.57
N ILE A 15 -12.17 -3.10 -12.50
CA ILE A 15 -11.35 -3.23 -11.29
C ILE A 15 -10.55 -1.93 -11.08
N ILE A 16 -10.67 -1.36 -9.88
CA ILE A 16 -9.95 -0.16 -9.45
C ILE A 16 -9.02 -0.53 -8.29
N GLU A 17 -7.73 -0.55 -8.56
CA GLU A 17 -6.69 -0.64 -7.53
C GLU A 17 -6.20 0.76 -7.17
N ALA A 18 -6.12 1.07 -5.89
CA ALA A 18 -5.54 2.32 -5.40
C ALA A 18 -4.22 2.05 -4.68
N ARG A 19 -3.13 2.59 -5.19
CA ARG A 19 -1.84 2.61 -4.47
C ARG A 19 -1.75 3.89 -3.64
N ILE A 20 -1.46 3.72 -2.36
CA ILE A 20 -1.35 4.82 -1.40
C ILE A 20 0.03 4.80 -0.72
N SER A 21 0.49 5.97 -0.28
CA SER A 21 1.57 6.06 0.71
C SER A 21 0.95 6.15 2.10
N TRP A 22 1.35 5.26 3.03
CA TRP A 22 0.84 5.30 4.39
C TRP A 22 1.53 6.38 5.24
N LYS A 23 2.68 6.88 4.78
CA LYS A 23 3.36 8.07 5.31
C LYS A 23 4.25 8.70 4.25
N GLU A 24 4.49 9.99 4.38
CA GLU A 24 5.37 10.74 3.47
C GLU A 24 6.81 10.85 3.95
N GLY A 25 7.10 10.50 5.20
CA GLY A 25 8.44 10.60 5.78
C GLY A 25 8.86 12.03 6.12
N MET A 26 7.89 12.92 6.34
CA MET A 26 8.08 14.33 6.70
C MET A 26 7.51 14.60 8.09
N TYR A 27 8.03 15.63 8.78
CA TYR A 27 7.59 15.99 10.13
C TYR A 27 6.10 16.35 10.19
N ASP A 28 5.62 17.14 9.23
CA ASP A 28 4.22 17.58 9.13
C ASP A 28 3.44 16.81 8.04
N GLY A 29 4.00 15.70 7.57
CA GLY A 29 3.43 14.91 6.49
C GLY A 29 2.36 13.93 6.97
N TYR A 30 1.72 13.35 6.01
CA TYR A 30 0.71 12.32 6.12
C TYR A 30 1.20 11.11 6.94
N GLN A 31 0.38 10.66 7.89
CA GLN A 31 0.69 9.57 8.81
C GLN A 31 -0.28 8.39 8.66
N LEU A 32 -0.03 7.31 9.41
CA LEU A 32 -0.84 6.08 9.31
C LEU A 32 -2.32 6.30 9.62
N GLU A 33 -2.63 7.15 10.58
CA GLU A 33 -4.01 7.48 10.98
C GLU A 33 -4.77 8.15 9.83
N ASP A 34 -4.12 9.06 9.10
CA ASP A 34 -4.69 9.72 7.91
C ASP A 34 -4.92 8.70 6.80
N SER A 35 -3.98 7.76 6.63
CA SER A 35 -4.10 6.67 5.66
C SER A 35 -5.28 5.76 5.94
N ILE A 36 -5.50 5.41 7.18
CA ILE A 36 -6.62 4.57 7.61
C ILE A 36 -7.94 5.22 7.22
N GLU A 37 -8.13 6.51 7.52
CA GLU A 37 -9.34 7.23 7.15
C GLU A 37 -9.49 7.38 5.64
N PHE A 38 -8.38 7.62 4.94
CA PHE A 38 -8.38 7.69 3.48
C PHE A 38 -8.73 6.35 2.83
N CYS A 39 -8.23 5.22 3.35
CA CYS A 39 -8.55 3.89 2.85
C CYS A 39 -10.03 3.53 3.03
N LYS A 40 -10.63 3.87 4.17
CA LYS A 40 -12.08 3.72 4.39
C LYS A 40 -12.88 4.53 3.37
N MET A 41 -12.45 5.75 3.10
CA MET A 41 -13.09 6.60 2.09
C MET A 41 -12.95 6.01 0.68
N LEU A 42 -11.78 5.49 0.31
CA LEU A 42 -11.55 4.83 -0.98
C LEU A 42 -12.46 3.61 -1.15
N GLU A 43 -12.59 2.76 -0.13
CA GLU A 43 -13.50 1.62 -0.13
C GLU A 43 -14.96 2.06 -0.31
N ALA A 44 -15.40 3.08 0.45
CA ALA A 44 -16.76 3.61 0.36
C ALA A 44 -17.10 4.17 -1.04
N HIS A 45 -16.11 4.65 -1.78
CA HIS A 45 -16.25 5.12 -3.16
C HIS A 45 -16.05 4.02 -4.23
N GLY A 46 -15.85 2.76 -3.80
CA GLY A 46 -15.83 1.61 -4.70
C GLY A 46 -14.47 1.27 -5.28
N VAL A 47 -13.39 1.54 -4.57
CA VAL A 47 -12.09 0.92 -4.84
C VAL A 47 -12.17 -0.57 -4.49
N ASP A 48 -11.59 -1.43 -5.32
CA ASP A 48 -11.65 -2.89 -5.17
C ASP A 48 -10.43 -3.46 -4.43
N MET A 49 -9.30 -2.75 -4.43
CA MET A 49 -8.07 -3.19 -3.78
C MET A 49 -7.20 -1.99 -3.40
N ILE A 50 -6.53 -2.08 -2.26
CA ILE A 50 -5.54 -1.10 -1.80
C ILE A 50 -4.15 -1.72 -1.83
N GLN A 51 -3.19 -1.01 -2.43
CA GLN A 51 -1.76 -1.34 -2.34
C GLN A 51 -1.05 -0.32 -1.45
N VAL A 52 -0.46 -0.80 -0.37
CA VAL A 52 0.22 0.04 0.62
C VAL A 52 1.69 0.21 0.29
N SER A 53 2.11 1.46 0.19
CA SER A 53 3.48 1.92 -0.07
C SER A 53 3.84 3.02 0.94
N CYS A 54 5.02 3.60 0.85
CA CYS A 54 5.38 4.79 1.63
C CYS A 54 6.34 5.70 0.87
N GLY A 55 6.54 6.90 1.42
CA GLY A 55 7.50 7.87 0.93
C GLY A 55 7.02 8.72 -0.23
N SER A 56 7.83 9.70 -0.56
CA SER A 56 7.64 10.62 -1.68
C SER A 56 9.00 10.93 -2.31
N LEU A 57 9.02 11.40 -3.55
CA LEU A 57 10.26 11.74 -4.25
C LEU A 57 10.72 13.19 -4.03
N HIS A 58 9.99 13.98 -3.22
CA HIS A 58 10.28 15.39 -3.02
C HIS A 58 11.41 15.66 -2.03
N PHE A 59 11.66 14.73 -1.10
CA PHE A 59 12.67 14.90 -0.04
C PHE A 59 13.57 13.69 0.03
N HIS A 60 14.84 13.89 0.31
CA HIS A 60 15.85 12.83 0.36
C HIS A 60 15.45 11.69 1.32
N ASP A 61 15.07 12.01 2.55
CA ASP A 61 14.70 11.01 3.56
C ASP A 61 13.43 10.24 3.17
N SER A 62 12.48 10.91 2.54
CA SER A 62 11.27 10.30 2.01
C SER A 62 11.54 9.43 0.78
N THR A 63 12.52 9.80 -0.04
CA THR A 63 12.97 9.03 -1.20
C THR A 63 13.57 7.69 -0.76
N ILE A 64 14.29 7.63 0.35
CA ILE A 64 14.83 6.39 0.93
C ILE A 64 13.72 5.38 1.18
N LEU A 65 12.59 5.83 1.71
CA LEU A 65 11.42 4.97 1.96
C LEU A 65 10.74 4.50 0.67
N SER A 66 10.82 5.29 -0.41
CA SER A 66 10.25 4.94 -1.71
C SER A 66 11.12 3.98 -2.51
N LEU A 67 12.44 3.97 -2.27
CA LEU A 67 13.44 3.16 -2.98
C LEU A 67 14.27 2.32 -1.99
N PRO A 68 13.64 1.53 -1.12
CA PRO A 68 14.31 0.88 -0.01
C PRO A 68 15.40 -0.12 -0.41
N SER A 69 15.25 -0.77 -1.57
CA SER A 69 16.25 -1.73 -2.07
C SER A 69 17.61 -1.12 -2.39
N TRP A 70 17.70 0.21 -2.49
CA TRP A 70 18.93 0.94 -2.74
C TRP A 70 19.62 1.41 -1.45
N PHE A 71 18.87 1.42 -0.33
CA PHE A 71 19.30 2.02 0.93
C PHE A 71 19.30 1.00 2.09
N ASP A 72 19.33 -0.31 1.79
CA ASP A 72 19.40 -1.39 2.79
C ASP A 72 18.29 -1.34 3.86
N VAL A 73 17.09 -0.98 3.43
CA VAL A 73 15.89 -1.00 4.29
C VAL A 73 15.39 -2.45 4.42
N ASN A 74 14.89 -2.80 5.59
CA ASN A 74 14.35 -4.14 5.87
C ASN A 74 13.25 -4.54 4.90
N GLU A 75 13.27 -5.80 4.47
CA GLU A 75 12.20 -6.37 3.65
C GLU A 75 10.84 -6.23 4.33
N GLY A 76 9.82 -5.84 3.55
CA GLY A 76 8.47 -5.70 4.05
C GLY A 76 8.25 -4.54 5.03
N HIS A 77 9.05 -3.47 4.97
CA HIS A 77 8.94 -2.31 5.86
C HIS A 77 7.54 -1.65 5.87
N ASN A 78 6.70 -1.91 4.87
CA ASN A 78 5.32 -1.43 4.80
C ASN A 78 4.30 -2.43 5.37
N LEU A 79 4.72 -3.65 5.75
CA LEU A 79 3.82 -4.71 6.20
C LEU A 79 2.99 -4.28 7.42
N ALA A 80 3.61 -3.66 8.40
CA ALA A 80 2.92 -3.24 9.63
C ALA A 80 1.76 -2.28 9.32
N ALA A 81 1.97 -1.32 8.44
CA ALA A 81 0.92 -0.39 8.01
C ALA A 81 -0.18 -1.10 7.21
N ALA A 82 0.19 -2.01 6.31
CA ALA A 82 -0.78 -2.80 5.54
C ALA A 82 -1.68 -3.64 6.46
N VAL A 83 -1.11 -4.27 7.50
CA VAL A 83 -1.86 -5.03 8.52
C VAL A 83 -2.87 -4.14 9.25
N GLU A 84 -2.48 -2.93 9.66
CA GLU A 84 -3.40 -2.02 10.34
C GLU A 84 -4.53 -1.54 9.41
N ILE A 85 -4.22 -1.23 8.16
CA ILE A 85 -5.21 -0.85 7.15
C ILE A 85 -6.17 -2.03 6.89
N LYS A 86 -5.66 -3.25 6.75
CA LYS A 86 -6.48 -4.45 6.53
C LYS A 86 -7.50 -4.71 7.64
N LYS A 87 -7.23 -4.33 8.87
CA LYS A 87 -8.18 -4.48 9.99
C LYS A 87 -9.44 -3.59 9.84
N VAL A 88 -9.37 -2.53 9.06
CA VAL A 88 -10.41 -1.49 8.99
C VAL A 88 -11.13 -1.43 7.65
N VAL A 89 -10.64 -2.10 6.62
CA VAL A 89 -11.32 -2.25 5.32
C VAL A 89 -11.67 -3.71 5.07
N LYS A 90 -12.63 -3.95 4.15
CA LYS A 90 -13.09 -5.30 3.76
C LYS A 90 -12.53 -5.73 2.41
N ILE A 91 -12.05 -4.78 1.62
CA ILE A 91 -11.43 -5.04 0.32
C ILE A 91 -10.02 -5.57 0.51
N PRO A 92 -9.46 -6.33 -0.45
CA PRO A 92 -8.10 -6.82 -0.41
C PRO A 92 -7.06 -5.71 -0.18
N VAL A 93 -6.07 -6.01 0.66
CA VAL A 93 -4.94 -5.13 0.93
C VAL A 93 -3.65 -5.84 0.58
N GLY A 94 -2.92 -5.23 -0.36
CA GLY A 94 -1.57 -5.64 -0.71
C GLY A 94 -0.53 -4.65 -0.21
N THR A 95 0.73 -5.06 -0.26
CA THR A 95 1.85 -4.17 0.06
C THR A 95 2.95 -4.23 -0.97
N VAL A 96 3.95 -3.39 -0.83
CA VAL A 96 5.19 -3.34 -1.61
C VAL A 96 6.29 -2.78 -0.73
N GLY A 97 7.47 -3.35 -0.77
CA GLY A 97 8.58 -2.80 0.02
C GLY A 97 9.79 -3.71 0.12
N ALA A 98 10.66 -3.69 -0.89
CA ALA A 98 11.94 -4.39 -0.94
C ALA A 98 11.89 -5.91 -0.69
N VAL A 99 10.74 -6.55 -0.86
CA VAL A 99 10.58 -7.98 -0.60
C VAL A 99 11.16 -8.78 -1.76
N THR A 100 12.09 -9.67 -1.44
CA THR A 100 12.81 -10.52 -2.40
C THR A 100 12.69 -12.01 -2.08
N ASP A 101 12.29 -12.36 -0.86
CA ASP A 101 12.11 -13.75 -0.42
C ASP A 101 10.65 -14.20 -0.61
N PRO A 102 10.37 -15.14 -1.55
CA PRO A 102 9.02 -15.68 -1.76
C PRO A 102 8.44 -16.39 -0.53
N ALA A 103 9.29 -17.07 0.27
CA ALA A 103 8.83 -17.80 1.44
C ALA A 103 8.28 -16.86 2.51
N LEU A 104 8.87 -15.67 2.64
CA LEU A 104 8.39 -14.64 3.55
C LEU A 104 7.00 -14.12 3.11
N VAL A 105 6.79 -13.93 1.81
CA VAL A 105 5.49 -13.53 1.26
C VAL A 105 4.43 -14.59 1.49
N GLU A 106 4.76 -15.85 1.22
CA GLU A 106 3.85 -16.98 1.45
C GLU A 106 3.40 -17.05 2.90
N GLN A 107 4.34 -16.92 3.84
CA GLN A 107 4.02 -16.85 5.26
C GLN A 107 3.03 -15.72 5.60
N TRP A 108 3.23 -14.52 5.06
CA TRP A 108 2.32 -13.38 5.33
C TRP A 108 0.91 -13.58 4.78
N LEU A 109 0.81 -14.23 3.60
CA LEU A 109 -0.47 -14.59 3.00
C LEU A 109 -1.17 -15.68 3.82
N GLU A 110 -0.48 -16.74 4.23
CA GLU A 110 -1.01 -17.82 5.06
C GLU A 110 -1.47 -17.32 6.44
N GLU A 111 -0.72 -16.40 7.05
CA GLU A 111 -1.07 -15.75 8.31
C GLU A 111 -2.21 -14.72 8.15
N GLY A 112 -2.66 -14.46 6.94
CA GLY A 112 -3.73 -13.49 6.65
C GLY A 112 -3.34 -12.04 6.92
N LYS A 113 -2.05 -11.72 6.96
CA LYS A 113 -1.53 -10.37 7.18
C LYS A 113 -1.83 -9.43 6.03
N ILE A 114 -1.73 -9.95 4.82
CA ILE A 114 -2.00 -9.25 3.56
C ILE A 114 -2.72 -10.19 2.58
N ASP A 115 -3.24 -9.64 1.49
CA ASP A 115 -3.88 -10.40 0.40
C ASP A 115 -3.02 -10.47 -0.86
N ALA A 116 -2.02 -9.58 -0.98
CA ALA A 116 -1.09 -9.54 -2.11
C ALA A 116 0.24 -8.86 -1.73
N GLU A 117 1.31 -9.19 -2.47
CA GLU A 117 2.63 -8.55 -2.35
C GLU A 117 3.23 -8.32 -3.74
N LYS A 118 3.81 -7.14 -3.94
CA LYS A 118 4.61 -6.85 -5.12
C LYS A 118 6.09 -7.10 -4.83
N MET A 119 6.59 -8.24 -5.25
CA MET A 119 7.99 -8.63 -5.12
C MET A 119 8.90 -7.93 -6.14
N ILE A 120 10.15 -7.70 -5.75
CA ILE A 120 11.21 -7.26 -6.63
C ILE A 120 12.04 -8.48 -7.05
N SER A 121 12.07 -8.77 -8.35
CA SER A 121 12.99 -9.77 -8.90
C SER A 121 14.41 -9.20 -8.92
N ARG A 122 15.31 -9.78 -8.14
CA ARG A 122 16.75 -9.56 -8.32
C ARG A 122 17.20 -10.46 -9.48
N LYS A 123 17.58 -9.82 -10.59
CA LYS A 123 18.33 -10.53 -11.66
C LYS A 123 19.79 -10.55 -11.31
#